data_cd211813cca4f1fefd1898d802580479
#
_entry.id   cd211813cca4f1fefd1898d802580479
#
_cell.length_a   1.000
_cell.length_b   1.000
_cell.length_c   1.000
_cell.angle_alpha   90.00
_cell.angle_beta   90.00
_cell.angle_gamma   90.00
#
_symmetry.space_group_name_H-M   'P 1'
#
loop_
_entity.id
_entity.type
_entity.pdbx_description
1 polymer ?
#
loop_
_entity_poly.entity_id
_entity_poly.type
_entity_poly.pdbx_seq_one_letter_code
_entity_poly.pdbx_strand_id
1 'polypeptide(L)'
;TRFDEPAVVPNRITSISAGKKNYLSVFTRIGKGVNRSIKPDVVDYGGNYSVSQLMRGRNRWVTNDMGLLEPTLNNTNDKIFKGYCGTSFSAPHVTHIVARIERALEKQLQEKPSANLIRAIFINSARYTDDMVEWGEKSEDPLYTGKSNPKQERKLRLYGYGRADDSLLYSDYNRVTLFTEDKLSLRSFHLYKIPVPKEFLQIKANKVISISLAYNPITRLSRKDYLTNNLWFEVYRKIDEETLAIYKKKREAGQDADDGVGALPDTYKAKFIPGHTEINKGTLQQGIWKKTANGGSDLLWNEKEPYIYVLITGKEKFKYAEQEIPQDYALAVTFSYESEEDIKLY
;
A
#
# COMPACT_ATOMS: atom_id res chain seq x y z
N THR A 1 -12.60 11.11 6.47
CA THR A 1 -13.63 11.16 7.54
C THR A 1 -14.55 9.95 7.46
N ARG A 2 -15.06 9.49 8.61
CA ARG A 2 -16.02 8.37 8.67
C ARG A 2 -17.46 8.88 8.52
N PHE A 3 -17.72 10.05 9.05
CA PHE A 3 -19.03 10.70 9.07
C PHE A 3 -18.93 12.09 8.46
N ASP A 4 -19.99 12.53 7.82
CA ASP A 4 -20.11 13.86 7.21
C ASP A 4 -21.37 14.62 7.66
N GLU A 5 -22.14 14.03 8.58
CA GLU A 5 -23.32 14.63 9.16
C GLU A 5 -23.00 15.16 10.56
N PRO A 6 -22.99 16.49 10.76
CA PRO A 6 -22.87 17.09 12.08
C PRO A 6 -24.03 16.70 12.98
N ALA A 7 -23.80 16.65 14.29
CA ALA A 7 -24.87 16.40 15.24
C ALA A 7 -25.90 17.53 15.17
N VAL A 8 -27.17 17.17 15.01
CA VAL A 8 -28.27 18.12 15.05
C VAL A 8 -28.48 18.58 16.48
N VAL A 9 -28.23 19.86 16.76
CA VAL A 9 -28.49 20.46 18.04
C VAL A 9 -29.66 21.43 17.88
N PRO A 10 -30.81 21.19 18.54
CA PRO A 10 -31.94 22.10 18.49
C PRO A 10 -31.51 23.53 18.87
N ASN A 11 -31.96 24.52 18.10
CA ASN A 11 -31.72 25.96 18.32
C ASN A 11 -30.25 26.44 18.21
N ARG A 12 -29.37 25.70 17.52
CA ARG A 12 -28.00 26.18 17.23
C ARG A 12 -27.79 26.44 15.74
N ILE A 13 -26.88 27.35 15.48
CA ILE A 13 -26.37 27.73 14.16
C ILE A 13 -25.99 26.46 13.41
N THR A 14 -26.42 26.37 12.15
CA THR A 14 -26.08 25.25 11.26
C THR A 14 -24.62 25.07 11.16
N SER A 15 -24.11 23.94 11.63
CA SER A 15 -22.74 23.50 11.35
C SER A 15 -22.77 22.54 10.17
N ILE A 16 -21.75 22.63 9.34
CA ILE A 16 -21.54 21.71 8.20
C ILE A 16 -20.21 20.97 8.39
N SER A 17 -20.17 19.74 7.93
CA SER A 17 -18.91 18.97 7.94
C SER A 17 -17.86 19.69 7.10
N ALA A 18 -16.63 19.75 7.60
CA ALA A 18 -15.51 20.30 6.87
C ALA A 18 -15.00 19.42 5.73
N GLY A 19 -15.43 18.17 5.67
CA GLY A 19 -15.12 17.22 4.60
C GLY A 19 -16.23 16.19 4.48
N LYS A 20 -16.44 15.67 3.28
CA LYS A 20 -17.40 14.60 3.01
C LYS A 20 -16.92 13.28 3.61
N LYS A 21 -17.83 12.33 3.77
CA LYS A 21 -17.53 10.95 4.14
C LYS A 21 -16.45 10.37 3.21
N ASN A 22 -15.52 9.59 3.77
CA ASN A 22 -14.38 8.99 3.10
C ASN A 22 -13.36 9.96 2.47
N TYR A 23 -13.57 11.28 2.59
CA TYR A 23 -12.58 12.27 2.16
C TYR A 23 -11.57 12.55 3.28
N LEU A 24 -10.49 13.23 2.93
CA LEU A 24 -9.46 13.62 3.89
C LEU A 24 -10.03 14.57 4.94
N SER A 25 -9.61 14.37 6.19
CA SER A 25 -9.85 15.35 7.25
C SER A 25 -9.00 16.61 7.02
N VAL A 26 -9.50 17.76 7.43
CA VAL A 26 -8.83 19.06 7.23
C VAL A 26 -7.47 19.17 7.91
N PHE A 27 -7.19 18.34 8.90
CA PHE A 27 -5.90 18.27 9.58
C PHE A 27 -4.92 17.27 8.95
N THR A 28 -5.26 16.64 7.83
CA THR A 28 -4.40 15.68 7.13
C THR A 28 -3.10 16.34 6.69
N ARG A 29 -1.98 15.66 6.92
CA ARG A 29 -0.67 16.06 6.44
C ARG A 29 -0.36 15.37 5.11
N ILE A 30 0.28 16.11 4.21
CA ILE A 30 0.64 15.66 2.88
C ILE A 30 2.09 15.15 2.89
N GLY A 31 2.30 13.91 2.41
CA GLY A 31 3.65 13.34 2.20
C GLY A 31 4.34 13.98 0.99
N LYS A 32 5.57 13.68 0.68
CA LYS A 32 6.31 12.42 0.88
C LYS A 32 7.19 12.44 2.14
N GLY A 33 7.65 11.23 2.49
CA GLY A 33 8.66 11.04 3.51
C GLY A 33 10.10 11.26 2.99
N VAL A 34 11.07 10.89 3.82
CA VAL A 34 12.50 10.97 3.50
C VAL A 34 12.80 10.20 2.21
N ASN A 35 13.72 10.73 1.40
CA ASN A 35 14.08 10.18 0.09
C ASN A 35 12.91 10.00 -0.88
N ARG A 36 11.85 10.78 -0.70
CA ARG A 36 10.63 10.69 -1.50
C ARG A 36 9.88 9.37 -1.32
N SER A 37 10.10 8.66 -0.21
CA SER A 37 9.30 7.48 0.16
C SER A 37 7.82 7.84 0.23
N ILE A 38 6.97 6.86 -0.09
CA ILE A 38 5.52 7.04 0.02
C ILE A 38 5.18 7.16 1.50
N LYS A 39 4.59 8.32 1.87
CA LYS A 39 4.06 8.61 3.20
C LYS A 39 2.85 9.54 3.04
N PRO A 40 1.75 9.29 3.76
CA PRO A 40 1.55 8.17 4.69
C PRO A 40 1.66 6.81 3.99
N ASP A 41 1.90 5.71 4.72
CA ASP A 41 1.81 4.37 4.12
C ASP A 41 0.35 4.03 3.80
N VAL A 42 -0.53 4.26 4.76
CA VAL A 42 -1.99 4.07 4.64
C VAL A 42 -2.74 5.20 5.33
N VAL A 43 -4.04 5.28 5.09
CA VAL A 43 -4.96 6.17 5.80
C VAL A 43 -6.08 5.37 6.45
N ASP A 44 -6.62 5.89 7.55
CA ASP A 44 -7.83 5.38 8.19
C ASP A 44 -8.58 6.52 8.87
N TYR A 45 -9.76 6.23 9.42
CA TYR A 45 -10.62 7.21 10.04
C TYR A 45 -9.99 7.80 11.31
N GLY A 46 -10.13 9.09 11.48
CA GLY A 46 -9.61 9.83 12.63
C GLY A 46 -10.49 11.02 13.00
N GLY A 47 -11.77 10.99 12.59
CA GLY A 47 -12.71 12.08 12.83
C GLY A 47 -12.52 13.27 11.88
N ASN A 48 -13.32 14.31 12.09
CA ASN A 48 -13.28 15.54 11.30
C ASN A 48 -13.71 16.74 12.14
N TYR A 49 -13.54 17.95 11.61
CA TYR A 49 -14.08 19.18 12.14
C TYR A 49 -15.39 19.54 11.45
N SER A 50 -16.22 20.33 12.11
CA SER A 50 -17.29 21.06 11.46
C SER A 50 -16.93 22.55 11.30
N VAL A 51 -17.65 23.19 10.40
CA VAL A 51 -17.59 24.63 10.17
C VAL A 51 -18.94 25.22 10.58
N SER A 52 -18.93 26.12 11.54
CA SER A 52 -20.12 26.87 11.92
C SER A 52 -20.10 28.23 11.26
N GLN A 53 -21.16 28.58 10.58
CA GLN A 53 -21.35 29.91 10.01
C GLN A 53 -21.81 30.87 11.10
N LEU A 54 -20.96 31.78 11.49
CA LEU A 54 -21.33 32.84 12.45
C LEU A 54 -22.15 33.92 11.75
N MET A 55 -23.10 34.54 12.47
CA MET A 55 -23.72 35.78 12.06
C MET A 55 -22.64 36.80 11.69
N ARG A 56 -22.69 37.44 10.51
CA ARG A 56 -21.72 38.37 9.90
C ARG A 56 -20.66 37.72 8.98
N GLY A 57 -20.91 36.57 8.37
CA GLY A 57 -20.06 36.05 7.29
C GLY A 57 -18.69 35.52 7.72
N ARG A 58 -18.43 35.32 9.01
CA ARG A 58 -17.20 34.68 9.51
C ARG A 58 -17.46 33.21 9.79
N ASN A 59 -16.62 32.36 9.24
CA ASN A 59 -16.65 30.92 9.51
C ASN A 59 -15.75 30.60 10.70
N ARG A 60 -16.19 29.70 11.58
CA ARG A 60 -15.41 29.19 12.71
C ARG A 60 -15.32 27.66 12.64
N TRP A 61 -14.13 27.14 12.83
CA TRP A 61 -13.93 25.72 13.03
C TRP A 61 -14.52 25.28 14.37
N VAL A 62 -15.31 24.20 14.34
CA VAL A 62 -15.87 23.55 15.53
C VAL A 62 -15.22 22.18 15.65
N THR A 63 -14.54 21.98 16.78
CA THR A 63 -13.73 20.78 17.05
C THR A 63 -14.41 19.79 18.00
N ASN A 64 -15.64 20.05 18.40
CA ASN A 64 -16.38 19.25 19.38
C ASN A 64 -17.76 18.80 18.89
N ASP A 65 -17.95 18.69 17.60
CA ASP A 65 -19.19 18.17 17.01
C ASP A 65 -19.19 16.64 17.09
N MET A 66 -19.98 16.11 18.01
CA MET A 66 -20.03 14.66 18.31
C MET A 66 -20.43 13.78 17.12
N GLY A 67 -21.11 14.34 16.11
CA GLY A 67 -21.46 13.62 14.88
C GLY A 67 -20.26 13.37 13.95
N LEU A 68 -19.14 14.06 14.15
CA LEU A 68 -17.97 14.01 13.28
C LEU A 68 -16.71 13.45 13.96
N LEU A 69 -16.77 13.16 15.27
CA LEU A 69 -15.64 12.76 16.09
C LEU A 69 -15.58 11.26 16.29
N GLU A 70 -14.38 10.77 16.56
CA GLU A 70 -14.20 9.38 17.00
C GLU A 70 -14.46 9.27 18.51
N PRO A 71 -15.30 8.33 18.96
CA PRO A 71 -15.60 8.14 20.38
C PRO A 71 -14.39 7.55 21.12
N THR A 72 -14.09 8.11 22.27
CA THR A 72 -13.04 7.61 23.16
C THR A 72 -13.47 7.72 24.61
N LEU A 73 -12.77 7.02 25.50
CA LEU A 73 -12.99 7.14 26.93
C LEU A 73 -12.66 8.56 27.41
N ASN A 74 -13.50 9.07 28.28
CA ASN A 74 -13.31 10.36 28.89
C ASN A 74 -12.63 10.22 30.26
N ASN A 75 -11.66 11.07 30.51
CA ASN A 75 -10.95 11.11 31.80
C ASN A 75 -11.57 12.11 32.79
N THR A 76 -12.68 12.77 32.42
CA THR A 76 -13.43 13.66 33.30
C THR A 76 -14.68 12.97 33.81
N ASN A 77 -15.16 13.38 35.00
CA ASN A 77 -16.20 12.67 35.74
C ASN A 77 -17.62 12.82 35.17
N ASP A 78 -17.81 13.64 34.13
CA ASP A 78 -19.17 14.00 33.69
C ASP A 78 -19.78 13.02 32.69
N LYS A 79 -18.97 12.34 31.89
CA LYS A 79 -19.41 11.40 30.85
C LYS A 79 -18.37 10.34 30.60
N ILE A 80 -18.81 9.09 30.39
CA ILE A 80 -17.91 7.96 30.10
C ILE A 80 -17.19 8.13 28.78
N PHE A 81 -17.87 8.68 27.78
CA PHE A 81 -17.34 8.87 26.44
C PHE A 81 -17.24 10.35 26.06
N LYS A 82 -16.21 10.65 25.30
CA LYS A 82 -15.98 11.95 24.67
C LYS A 82 -15.54 11.75 23.23
N GLY A 83 -15.88 12.68 22.35
CA GLY A 83 -15.42 12.66 20.96
C GLY A 83 -14.13 13.46 20.79
N TYR A 84 -13.21 12.92 20.00
CA TYR A 84 -12.00 13.58 19.56
C TYR A 84 -11.71 13.31 18.09
N CYS A 85 -10.80 14.08 17.52
CA CYS A 85 -10.31 13.84 16.17
C CYS A 85 -8.79 14.00 16.10
N GLY A 86 -8.19 13.33 15.17
CA GLY A 86 -6.75 13.32 14.92
C GLY A 86 -6.26 11.99 14.40
N THR A 87 -5.08 11.97 13.84
CA THR A 87 -4.41 10.73 13.38
C THR A 87 -4.16 9.74 14.53
N SER A 88 -4.15 10.24 15.77
CA SER A 88 -4.07 9.40 16.98
C SER A 88 -5.26 8.44 17.14
N PHE A 89 -6.38 8.70 16.48
CA PHE A 89 -7.55 7.81 16.47
C PHE A 89 -7.56 6.86 15.27
N SER A 90 -6.87 7.20 14.18
CA SER A 90 -6.62 6.28 13.06
C SER A 90 -5.61 5.19 13.44
N ALA A 91 -4.60 5.53 14.24
CA ALA A 91 -3.54 4.60 14.61
C ALA A 91 -4.04 3.33 15.36
N PRO A 92 -4.94 3.41 16.35
CA PRO A 92 -5.53 2.24 16.99
C PRO A 92 -6.31 1.33 16.04
N HIS A 93 -7.01 1.88 15.05
CA HIS A 93 -7.71 1.09 14.03
C HIS A 93 -6.71 0.26 13.23
N VAL A 94 -5.64 0.90 12.75
CA VAL A 94 -4.57 0.21 12.03
C VAL A 94 -3.89 -0.84 12.91
N THR A 95 -3.61 -0.50 14.18
CA THR A 95 -3.02 -1.45 15.15
C THR A 95 -3.92 -2.67 15.36
N HIS A 96 -5.23 -2.47 15.45
CA HIS A 96 -6.19 -3.56 15.58
C HIS A 96 -6.15 -4.50 14.36
N ILE A 97 -6.14 -3.95 13.15
CA ILE A 97 -6.02 -4.75 11.92
C ILE A 97 -4.72 -5.55 11.92
N VAL A 98 -3.59 -4.90 12.24
CA VAL A 98 -2.27 -5.54 12.30
C VAL A 98 -2.23 -6.67 13.33
N ALA A 99 -2.81 -6.48 14.53
CA ALA A 99 -2.90 -7.52 15.54
C ALA A 99 -3.75 -8.73 15.12
N ARG A 100 -4.82 -8.49 14.36
CA ARG A 100 -5.63 -9.58 13.76
C ARG A 100 -4.85 -10.35 12.72
N ILE A 101 -4.07 -9.66 11.87
CA ILE A 101 -3.19 -10.28 10.88
C ILE A 101 -2.14 -11.14 11.59
N GLU A 102 -1.45 -10.59 12.59
CA GLU A 102 -0.45 -11.33 13.38
C GLU A 102 -1.03 -12.63 13.95
N ARG A 103 -2.17 -12.54 14.63
CA ARG A 103 -2.85 -13.70 15.22
C ARG A 103 -3.27 -14.75 14.20
N ALA A 104 -3.76 -14.33 13.03
CA ALA A 104 -4.18 -15.25 11.97
C ALA A 104 -2.99 -15.97 11.35
N LEU A 105 -1.90 -15.25 11.08
CA LEU A 105 -0.65 -15.83 10.58
C LEU A 105 -0.01 -16.77 11.60
N GLU A 106 0.05 -16.40 12.88
CA GLU A 106 0.57 -17.25 13.95
C GLU A 106 -0.20 -18.58 14.02
N LYS A 107 -1.53 -18.51 13.92
CA LYS A 107 -2.37 -19.71 13.88
C LYS A 107 -2.12 -20.58 12.64
N GLN A 108 -1.88 -19.97 11.48
CA GLN A 108 -1.66 -20.69 10.22
C GLN A 108 -0.26 -21.29 10.16
N LEU A 109 0.76 -20.54 10.57
CA LEU A 109 2.16 -20.96 10.50
C LEU A 109 2.58 -21.85 11.68
N GLN A 110 1.80 -21.84 12.78
CA GLN A 110 2.15 -22.47 14.07
C GLN A 110 3.44 -21.91 14.69
N GLU A 111 3.83 -20.71 14.26
CA GLU A 111 4.97 -19.95 14.76
C GLU A 111 4.69 -18.46 14.67
N LYS A 112 5.47 -17.65 15.37
CA LYS A 112 5.31 -16.19 15.35
C LYS A 112 5.81 -15.62 14.00
N PRO A 113 4.94 -14.93 13.22
CA PRO A 113 5.34 -14.31 11.96
C PRO A 113 6.32 -13.16 12.21
N SER A 114 7.21 -12.89 11.27
CA SER A 114 8.06 -11.71 11.34
C SER A 114 7.27 -10.42 11.17
N ALA A 115 7.83 -9.33 11.67
CA ALA A 115 7.26 -8.00 11.43
C ALA A 115 7.20 -7.64 9.94
N ASN A 116 8.14 -8.14 9.12
CA ASN A 116 8.13 -7.93 7.68
C ASN A 116 6.96 -8.65 7.02
N LEU A 117 6.65 -9.88 7.41
CA LEU A 117 5.50 -10.63 6.89
C LEU A 117 4.18 -9.96 7.24
N ILE A 118 4.02 -9.57 8.50
CA ILE A 118 2.82 -8.85 8.95
C ILE A 118 2.63 -7.57 8.13
N ARG A 119 3.69 -6.79 7.93
CA ARG A 119 3.66 -5.56 7.15
C ARG A 119 3.36 -5.81 5.67
N ALA A 120 3.93 -6.86 5.08
CA ALA A 120 3.68 -7.22 3.69
C ALA A 120 2.21 -7.61 3.46
N ILE A 121 1.64 -8.45 4.33
CA ILE A 121 0.21 -8.84 4.26
C ILE A 121 -0.68 -7.63 4.51
N PHE A 122 -0.37 -6.81 5.52
CA PHE A 122 -1.14 -5.61 5.82
C PHE A 122 -1.23 -4.66 4.63
N ILE A 123 -0.10 -4.30 4.03
CA ILE A 123 -0.12 -3.36 2.91
C ILE A 123 -0.71 -3.98 1.64
N ASN A 124 -0.64 -5.30 1.48
CA ASN A 124 -1.21 -6.00 0.34
C ASN A 124 -2.73 -5.83 0.25
N SER A 125 -3.42 -5.63 1.39
CA SER A 125 -4.86 -5.35 1.45
C SER A 125 -5.22 -3.92 1.06
N ALA A 126 -4.29 -2.96 1.15
CA ALA A 126 -4.57 -1.54 0.97
C ALA A 126 -5.11 -1.23 -0.44
N ARG A 127 -6.20 -0.46 -0.49
CA ARG A 127 -6.88 -0.05 -1.73
C ARG A 127 -7.36 1.40 -1.62
N TYR A 128 -7.48 2.04 -2.76
CA TYR A 128 -8.22 3.29 -2.85
C TYR A 128 -9.72 2.98 -2.92
N THR A 129 -10.52 3.68 -2.13
CA THR A 129 -11.98 3.71 -2.30
C THR A 129 -12.34 4.61 -3.48
N ASP A 130 -13.56 4.47 -4.01
CA ASP A 130 -14.02 5.31 -5.12
C ASP A 130 -13.98 6.81 -4.78
N ASP A 131 -14.36 7.15 -3.55
CA ASP A 131 -14.27 8.53 -3.04
C ASP A 131 -12.83 9.07 -3.03
N MET A 132 -11.84 8.24 -2.66
CA MET A 132 -10.42 8.63 -2.72
C MET A 132 -9.95 8.85 -4.15
N VAL A 133 -10.42 8.02 -5.09
CA VAL A 133 -10.10 8.16 -6.52
C VAL A 133 -10.72 9.46 -7.04
N GLU A 134 -12.00 9.68 -6.81
CA GLU A 134 -12.72 10.86 -7.26
C GLU A 134 -12.06 12.15 -6.75
N TRP A 135 -11.79 12.23 -5.46
CA TRP A 135 -11.18 13.41 -4.88
C TRP A 135 -9.74 13.62 -5.34
N GLY A 136 -8.94 12.56 -5.39
CA GLY A 136 -7.55 12.62 -5.86
C GLY A 136 -7.41 13.02 -7.33
N GLU A 137 -8.45 12.81 -8.14
CA GLU A 137 -8.47 13.22 -9.55
C GLU A 137 -8.97 14.64 -9.77
N LYS A 138 -9.90 15.11 -8.93
CA LYS A 138 -10.52 16.43 -9.05
C LYS A 138 -9.76 17.53 -8.29
N SER A 139 -9.03 17.18 -7.23
CA SER A 139 -8.33 18.20 -6.46
C SER A 139 -7.20 18.85 -7.26
N GLU A 140 -7.20 20.17 -7.35
CA GLU A 140 -6.06 20.95 -7.82
C GLU A 140 -5.10 21.13 -6.64
N ASP A 141 -3.92 20.48 -6.71
CA ASP A 141 -2.86 20.70 -5.74
C ASP A 141 -1.89 21.75 -6.30
N PRO A 142 -1.90 23.00 -5.78
CA PRO A 142 -1.03 24.05 -6.27
C PRO A 142 0.46 23.79 -6.01
N LEU A 143 0.80 22.84 -5.13
CA LEU A 143 2.18 22.43 -4.86
C LEU A 143 2.72 21.42 -5.87
N TYR A 144 1.89 20.97 -6.81
CA TYR A 144 2.29 19.99 -7.80
C TYR A 144 2.52 20.62 -9.18
N THR A 145 3.76 20.93 -9.46
CA THR A 145 4.20 21.44 -10.76
C THR A 145 4.97 20.36 -11.54
N GLY A 146 4.28 19.63 -12.36
CA GLY A 146 4.88 18.84 -13.43
C GLY A 146 5.32 17.41 -13.05
N LYS A 147 4.98 16.48 -13.89
CA LYS A 147 5.63 15.25 -14.31
C LYS A 147 4.64 14.23 -14.87
N SER A 148 5.10 13.11 -15.41
CA SER A 148 4.39 12.19 -16.31
C SER A 148 3.08 11.57 -15.77
N ASN A 149 2.79 11.60 -14.48
CA ASN A 149 1.49 11.18 -13.92
C ASN A 149 1.12 11.95 -12.64
N PRO A 150 0.65 13.21 -12.77
CA PRO A 150 0.34 14.06 -11.62
C PRO A 150 -0.77 13.50 -10.73
N LYS A 151 -1.77 12.85 -11.30
CA LYS A 151 -2.91 12.28 -10.56
C LYS A 151 -2.46 11.13 -9.65
N GLN A 152 -1.60 10.24 -10.14
CA GLN A 152 -1.09 9.13 -9.34
C GLN A 152 -0.18 9.61 -8.22
N GLU A 153 0.74 10.51 -8.51
CA GLU A 153 1.62 11.06 -7.47
C GLU A 153 0.84 11.80 -6.39
N ARG A 154 -0.21 12.53 -6.76
CA ARG A 154 -1.10 13.19 -5.81
C ARG A 154 -1.77 12.19 -4.87
N LYS A 155 -2.36 11.12 -5.41
CA LYS A 155 -2.97 10.04 -4.60
C LYS A 155 -1.97 9.44 -3.62
N LEU A 156 -0.76 9.14 -4.06
CA LEU A 156 0.30 8.60 -3.20
C LEU A 156 0.73 9.57 -2.07
N ARG A 157 0.73 10.88 -2.32
CA ARG A 157 1.06 11.88 -1.30
C ARG A 157 -0.03 12.08 -0.27
N LEU A 158 -1.29 11.91 -0.67
CA LEU A 158 -2.47 12.15 0.17
C LEU A 158 -2.89 10.91 0.94
N TYR A 159 -2.90 9.76 0.27
CA TYR A 159 -3.47 8.52 0.79
C TYR A 159 -2.46 7.38 0.95
N GLY A 160 -1.22 7.55 0.48
CA GLY A 160 -0.28 6.46 0.42
C GLY A 160 -0.79 5.35 -0.50
N TYR A 161 -0.83 4.13 0.01
CA TYR A 161 -1.41 2.98 -0.69
C TYR A 161 -2.93 2.86 -0.53
N GLY A 162 -3.55 3.79 0.18
CA GLY A 162 -4.98 3.80 0.45
C GLY A 162 -5.33 3.33 1.85
N ARG A 163 -6.52 2.75 2.01
CA ARG A 163 -6.99 2.17 3.25
C ARG A 163 -6.73 0.67 3.25
N ALA A 164 -6.05 0.17 4.27
CA ALA A 164 -5.88 -1.24 4.51
C ALA A 164 -7.03 -1.79 5.37
N ASP A 165 -7.30 -3.06 5.21
CA ASP A 165 -8.27 -3.80 6.00
C ASP A 165 -7.74 -5.21 6.35
N ASP A 166 -8.54 -6.00 7.00
CA ASP A 166 -8.24 -7.37 7.36
C ASP A 166 -8.92 -8.40 6.44
N SER A 167 -9.41 -7.97 5.29
CA SER A 167 -10.13 -8.82 4.34
C SER A 167 -9.32 -10.03 3.85
N LEU A 168 -7.99 -9.92 3.84
CA LEU A 168 -7.11 -11.03 3.48
C LEU A 168 -7.09 -12.18 4.50
N LEU A 169 -7.64 -11.96 5.70
CA LEU A 169 -7.71 -12.98 6.75
C LEU A 169 -8.90 -13.93 6.58
N TYR A 170 -9.89 -13.50 5.83
CA TYR A 170 -11.09 -14.28 5.59
C TYR A 170 -10.91 -15.09 4.31
N SER A 171 -11.22 -16.37 4.42
CA SER A 171 -11.33 -17.23 3.26
C SER A 171 -12.44 -16.72 2.37
N ASP A 172 -12.05 -16.16 1.25
CA ASP A 172 -12.96 -15.70 0.22
C ASP A 172 -12.66 -16.48 -1.05
N TYR A 173 -13.68 -17.13 -1.61
CA TYR A 173 -13.53 -18.00 -2.78
C TYR A 173 -12.98 -17.27 -4.01
N ASN A 174 -13.04 -15.96 -4.01
CA ASN A 174 -12.56 -15.09 -5.07
C ASN A 174 -11.11 -14.59 -4.85
N ARG A 175 -10.41 -15.12 -3.84
CA ARG A 175 -9.09 -14.61 -3.45
C ARG A 175 -8.13 -15.70 -2.98
N VAL A 176 -6.91 -15.62 -3.46
CA VAL A 176 -5.78 -16.44 -2.99
C VAL A 176 -4.60 -15.53 -2.69
N THR A 177 -4.01 -15.66 -1.52
CA THR A 177 -2.79 -14.94 -1.12
C THR A 177 -1.66 -15.94 -0.88
N LEU A 178 -0.58 -15.76 -1.61
CA LEU A 178 0.69 -16.47 -1.43
C LEU A 178 1.68 -15.53 -0.76
N PHE A 179 2.50 -16.05 0.15
CA PHE A 179 3.53 -15.25 0.82
C PHE A 179 4.78 -16.09 1.12
N THR A 180 5.89 -15.41 1.30
CA THR A 180 7.16 -16.00 1.71
C THR A 180 7.99 -15.00 2.50
N GLU A 181 8.89 -15.52 3.33
CA GLU A 181 9.95 -14.79 4.01
C GLU A 181 11.28 -15.36 3.57
N ASP A 182 12.27 -14.48 3.33
CA ASP A 182 13.57 -14.92 2.87
C ASP A 182 14.66 -13.87 3.18
N LYS A 183 15.91 -14.19 2.91
CA LYS A 183 17.09 -13.34 3.12
C LYS A 183 17.84 -13.15 1.80
N LEU A 184 17.91 -11.91 1.34
CA LEU A 184 18.61 -11.57 0.10
C LEU A 184 20.02 -11.07 0.37
N SER A 185 21.03 -11.73 -0.24
CA SER A 185 22.34 -11.12 -0.47
C SER A 185 22.20 -10.02 -1.52
N LEU A 186 22.71 -8.82 -1.23
CA LEU A 186 22.55 -7.67 -2.12
C LEU A 186 23.29 -7.82 -3.46
N ARG A 187 24.22 -8.77 -3.53
CA ARG A 187 24.92 -9.16 -4.77
C ARG A 187 24.20 -10.25 -5.56
N SER A 188 23.05 -10.71 -5.08
CA SER A 188 22.23 -11.72 -5.73
C SER A 188 20.83 -11.18 -6.03
N PHE A 189 19.96 -12.08 -6.43
CA PHE A 189 18.52 -11.83 -6.62
C PHE A 189 17.74 -13.10 -6.32
N HIS A 190 16.46 -12.93 -5.99
CA HIS A 190 15.51 -14.04 -5.91
C HIS A 190 14.50 -13.92 -7.02
N LEU A 191 14.25 -15.02 -7.73
CA LEU A 191 13.25 -15.09 -8.79
C LEU A 191 12.19 -16.11 -8.40
N TYR A 192 10.98 -15.63 -8.16
CA TYR A 192 9.81 -16.46 -7.86
C TYR A 192 9.01 -16.72 -9.13
N LYS A 193 8.87 -17.98 -9.52
CA LYS A 193 7.97 -18.42 -10.57
C LYS A 193 6.63 -18.81 -9.92
N ILE A 194 5.62 -17.96 -10.07
CA ILE A 194 4.35 -18.08 -9.36
C ILE A 194 3.28 -18.55 -10.35
N PRO A 195 2.64 -19.71 -10.13
CA PRO A 195 1.56 -20.17 -10.97
C PRO A 195 0.33 -19.26 -10.79
N VAL A 196 -0.32 -18.91 -11.90
CA VAL A 196 -1.60 -18.22 -11.87
C VAL A 196 -2.70 -19.24 -11.60
N PRO A 197 -3.57 -19.05 -10.59
CA PRO A 197 -4.63 -19.98 -10.26
C PRO A 197 -5.54 -20.26 -11.47
N LYS A 198 -5.93 -21.53 -11.67
CA LYS A 198 -6.75 -21.94 -12.83
C LYS A 198 -8.09 -21.22 -12.87
N GLU A 199 -8.73 -21.10 -11.73
CA GLU A 199 -10.01 -20.39 -11.56
C GLU A 199 -9.87 -18.91 -11.95
N PHE A 200 -8.78 -18.28 -11.53
CA PHE A 200 -8.46 -16.90 -11.90
C PHE A 200 -8.25 -16.73 -13.40
N LEU A 201 -7.71 -17.72 -14.11
CA LEU A 201 -7.56 -17.69 -15.57
C LEU A 201 -8.90 -17.74 -16.29
N GLN A 202 -9.79 -18.60 -15.84
CA GLN A 202 -11.02 -18.95 -16.56
C GLN A 202 -12.16 -17.96 -16.32
N ILE A 203 -12.19 -17.30 -15.16
CA ILE A 203 -13.30 -16.43 -14.80
C ILE A 203 -13.33 -15.16 -15.64
N LYS A 204 -14.51 -14.79 -16.12
CA LYS A 204 -14.78 -13.53 -16.80
C LYS A 204 -15.22 -12.49 -15.76
N ALA A 205 -14.25 -11.86 -15.12
CA ALA A 205 -14.47 -10.87 -14.06
C ALA A 205 -13.37 -9.81 -14.07
N ASN A 206 -13.56 -8.76 -13.31
CA ASN A 206 -12.49 -7.81 -13.03
C ASN A 206 -11.40 -8.52 -12.21
N LYS A 207 -10.19 -8.55 -12.71
CA LYS A 207 -9.06 -9.25 -12.10
C LYS A 207 -8.08 -8.27 -11.48
N VAL A 208 -7.62 -8.60 -10.29
CA VAL A 208 -6.64 -7.78 -9.55
C VAL A 208 -5.51 -8.70 -9.07
N ILE A 209 -4.27 -8.29 -9.33
CA ILE A 209 -3.09 -8.88 -8.72
C ILE A 209 -2.41 -7.79 -7.90
N SER A 210 -2.23 -8.07 -6.61
CA SER A 210 -1.52 -7.19 -5.68
C SER A 210 -0.23 -7.86 -5.24
N ILE A 211 0.88 -7.15 -5.37
CA ILE A 211 2.19 -7.62 -4.89
C ILE A 211 2.71 -6.61 -3.89
N SER A 212 3.22 -7.11 -2.77
CA SER A 212 3.80 -6.29 -1.72
C SER A 212 5.11 -6.86 -1.21
N LEU A 213 6.05 -5.97 -0.92
CA LEU A 213 7.35 -6.26 -0.36
C LEU A 213 7.56 -5.42 0.89
N ALA A 214 7.98 -6.06 1.97
CA ALA A 214 8.37 -5.39 3.19
C ALA A 214 9.74 -5.86 3.65
N TYR A 215 10.58 -4.94 4.06
CA TYR A 215 11.89 -5.21 4.64
C TYR A 215 12.27 -4.14 5.64
N ASN A 216 13.23 -4.42 6.51
CA ASN A 216 13.68 -3.50 7.53
C ASN A 216 15.21 -3.44 7.55
N PRO A 217 15.83 -2.55 6.76
CA PRO A 217 17.29 -2.47 6.67
C PRO A 217 17.88 -1.80 7.92
N ILE A 218 19.15 -2.06 8.15
CA ILE A 218 19.91 -1.31 9.13
C ILE A 218 19.88 0.18 8.75
N THR A 219 19.81 1.04 9.74
CA THR A 219 19.72 2.49 9.53
C THR A 219 20.98 3.20 10.00
N ARG A 220 21.33 4.31 9.33
CA ARG A 220 22.45 5.17 9.68
C ARG A 220 21.96 6.59 9.97
N LEU A 221 21.88 6.92 11.25
CA LEU A 221 21.29 8.18 11.70
C LEU A 221 22.01 9.44 11.23
N SER A 222 23.30 9.33 10.90
CA SER A 222 24.14 10.48 10.47
C SER A 222 23.88 10.96 9.04
N ARG A 223 22.97 10.33 8.29
CA ARG A 223 22.71 10.70 6.90
C ARG A 223 21.24 11.01 6.65
N LYS A 224 20.98 11.94 5.72
CA LYS A 224 19.63 12.22 5.24
C LYS A 224 18.99 10.97 4.59
N ASP A 225 19.73 10.24 3.79
CA ASP A 225 19.37 8.89 3.35
C ASP A 225 19.90 7.88 4.38
N TYR A 226 19.09 7.57 5.35
CA TYR A 226 19.46 6.75 6.51
C TYR A 226 19.44 5.24 6.24
N LEU A 227 18.87 4.79 5.10
CA LEU A 227 18.78 3.36 4.76
C LEU A 227 20.12 2.87 4.19
N THR A 228 20.64 1.76 4.72
CA THR A 228 21.89 1.15 4.25
C THR A 228 21.74 0.50 2.88
N ASN A 229 20.54 0.02 2.58
CA ASN A 229 20.23 -0.64 1.33
C ASN A 229 18.80 -0.35 0.86
N ASN A 230 18.53 -0.66 -0.39
CA ASN A 230 17.19 -0.70 -0.96
C ASN A 230 16.94 -2.07 -1.56
N LEU A 231 15.77 -2.63 -1.29
CA LEU A 231 15.20 -3.74 -2.04
C LEU A 231 14.02 -3.25 -2.86
N TRP A 232 13.74 -3.93 -3.96
CA TRP A 232 12.52 -3.71 -4.76
C TRP A 232 12.13 -4.99 -5.48
N PHE A 233 10.89 -5.03 -5.93
CA PHE A 233 10.41 -6.10 -6.78
C PHE A 233 10.09 -5.59 -8.19
N GLU A 234 10.23 -6.47 -9.15
CA GLU A 234 9.81 -6.30 -10.54
C GLU A 234 9.03 -7.54 -10.98
N VAL A 235 8.09 -7.37 -11.88
CA VAL A 235 7.23 -8.46 -12.34
C VAL A 235 7.39 -8.63 -13.85
N TYR A 236 7.57 -9.87 -14.26
CA TYR A 236 7.76 -10.25 -15.66
C TYR A 236 6.75 -11.32 -16.07
N ARG A 237 6.36 -11.30 -17.35
CA ARG A 237 5.50 -12.32 -17.97
C ARG A 237 6.26 -13.61 -18.29
N LYS A 238 7.52 -13.46 -18.60
CA LYS A 238 8.44 -14.54 -18.97
C LYS A 238 9.87 -14.07 -18.74
N ILE A 239 10.73 -14.98 -18.36
CA ILE A 239 12.17 -14.79 -18.36
C ILE A 239 12.77 -16.06 -18.99
N ASP A 240 13.57 -15.90 -20.04
CA ASP A 240 14.31 -17.02 -20.64
C ASP A 240 15.60 -17.32 -19.85
N GLU A 241 16.06 -18.57 -19.94
CA GLU A 241 17.22 -19.05 -19.17
C GLU A 241 18.52 -18.34 -19.55
N GLU A 242 18.68 -17.99 -20.82
CA GLU A 242 19.88 -17.29 -21.32
C GLU A 242 19.98 -15.88 -20.70
N THR A 243 18.90 -15.12 -20.78
CA THR A 243 18.80 -13.78 -20.17
C THR A 243 19.03 -13.85 -18.66
N LEU A 244 18.47 -14.85 -18.00
CA LEU A 244 18.66 -15.07 -16.57
C LEU A 244 20.12 -15.37 -16.22
N ALA A 245 20.80 -16.20 -17.01
CA ALA A 245 22.22 -16.53 -16.82
C ALA A 245 23.13 -15.30 -16.98
N ILE A 246 22.82 -14.44 -17.98
CA ILE A 246 23.54 -13.17 -18.19
C ILE A 246 23.30 -12.23 -16.99
N TYR A 247 22.07 -12.10 -16.54
CA TYR A 247 21.74 -11.27 -15.40
C TYR A 247 22.46 -11.74 -14.11
N LYS A 248 22.49 -13.05 -13.87
CA LYS A 248 23.19 -13.67 -12.75
C LYS A 248 24.69 -13.32 -12.75
N LYS A 249 25.37 -13.52 -13.88
CA LYS A 249 26.80 -13.18 -14.02
C LYS A 249 27.10 -11.71 -13.72
N LYS A 250 26.24 -10.81 -14.19
CA LYS A 250 26.40 -9.37 -13.95
C LYS A 250 26.23 -9.02 -12.46
N ARG A 251 25.24 -9.61 -11.80
CA ARG A 251 25.04 -9.42 -10.35
C ARG A 251 26.21 -9.94 -9.52
N GLU A 252 26.72 -11.11 -9.84
CA GLU A 252 27.89 -11.69 -9.18
C GLU A 252 29.16 -10.83 -9.39
N ALA A 253 29.27 -10.17 -10.53
CA ALA A 253 30.35 -9.21 -10.82
C ALA A 253 30.17 -7.85 -10.12
N GLY A 254 29.10 -7.66 -9.32
CA GLY A 254 28.84 -6.41 -8.60
C GLY A 254 28.31 -5.27 -9.47
N GLN A 255 27.87 -5.56 -10.70
CA GLN A 255 27.22 -4.57 -11.56
C GLN A 255 25.78 -4.36 -11.14
N ASP A 256 25.43 -3.12 -10.85
CA ASP A 256 24.09 -2.75 -10.41
C ASP A 256 23.07 -2.87 -11.55
N ALA A 257 21.87 -3.34 -11.23
CA ALA A 257 20.76 -3.40 -12.17
C ALA A 257 20.31 -2.00 -12.65
N ASP A 258 20.70 -0.95 -11.93
CA ASP A 258 20.29 0.44 -12.17
C ASP A 258 21.12 1.15 -13.26
N ASP A 259 22.27 0.57 -13.64
CA ASP A 259 23.17 1.19 -14.63
C ASP A 259 22.77 0.93 -16.11
N GLY A 260 21.57 0.41 -16.33
CA GLY A 260 21.02 0.16 -17.68
C GLY A 260 21.67 -1.00 -18.45
N VAL A 261 22.85 -1.43 -18.04
CA VAL A 261 23.66 -2.45 -18.74
C VAL A 261 23.34 -3.88 -18.25
N GLY A 262 22.63 -4.01 -17.14
CA GLY A 262 22.35 -5.28 -16.47
C GLY A 262 20.88 -5.57 -16.20
N ALA A 263 19.97 -4.69 -16.63
CA ALA A 263 18.53 -4.90 -16.42
C ALA A 263 18.01 -6.05 -17.29
N LEU A 264 17.06 -6.80 -16.76
CA LEU A 264 16.28 -7.73 -17.57
C LEU A 264 15.49 -6.92 -18.62
N PRO A 265 15.26 -7.48 -19.83
CA PRO A 265 14.59 -6.75 -20.90
C PRO A 265 13.22 -6.22 -20.49
N ASP A 266 12.97 -4.94 -20.72
CA ASP A 266 11.66 -4.30 -20.43
C ASP A 266 10.51 -4.87 -21.24
N THR A 267 10.79 -5.60 -22.33
CA THR A 267 9.80 -6.18 -23.23
C THR A 267 8.79 -7.09 -22.52
N TYR A 268 9.23 -7.77 -21.46
CA TYR A 268 8.37 -8.66 -20.69
C TYR A 268 7.98 -8.10 -19.32
N LYS A 269 8.43 -6.88 -19.00
CA LYS A 269 8.14 -6.25 -17.72
C LYS A 269 6.68 -5.83 -17.62
N ALA A 270 6.04 -6.24 -16.55
CA ALA A 270 4.65 -5.89 -16.30
C ALA A 270 4.53 -4.50 -15.65
N LYS A 271 3.52 -3.74 -16.06
CA LYS A 271 3.21 -2.43 -15.48
C LYS A 271 2.31 -2.59 -14.27
N PHE A 272 2.80 -2.23 -13.10
CA PHE A 272 2.05 -2.12 -11.86
C PHE A 272 1.83 -0.64 -11.50
N ILE A 273 0.81 -0.36 -10.72
CA ILE A 273 0.48 0.97 -10.21
C ILE A 273 0.49 0.90 -8.67
N PRO A 274 1.30 1.73 -7.99
CA PRO A 274 2.32 2.66 -8.50
C PRO A 274 3.44 1.96 -9.25
N GLY A 275 4.14 2.71 -10.11
CA GLY A 275 5.28 2.20 -10.86
C GLY A 275 6.50 1.91 -9.97
N HIS A 276 7.41 1.07 -10.47
CA HIS A 276 8.64 0.68 -9.77
C HIS A 276 9.44 1.88 -9.24
N THR A 277 9.63 2.93 -10.04
CA THR A 277 10.40 4.12 -9.65
C THR A 277 9.78 4.93 -8.49
N GLU A 278 8.51 4.72 -8.21
CA GLU A 278 7.80 5.37 -7.12
C GLU A 278 7.88 4.54 -5.84
N ILE A 279 7.69 3.22 -5.94
CA ILE A 279 7.62 2.33 -4.77
C ILE A 279 9.00 1.97 -4.20
N ASN A 280 10.05 1.92 -5.02
CA ASN A 280 11.40 1.51 -4.61
C ASN A 280 12.11 2.48 -3.63
N LYS A 281 11.47 3.58 -3.27
CA LYS A 281 11.99 4.57 -2.31
C LYS A 281 11.69 4.21 -0.85
N GLY A 282 10.75 3.31 -0.61
CA GLY A 282 10.29 2.91 0.73
C GLY A 282 10.64 1.47 1.06
N THR A 283 10.62 1.15 2.36
CA THR A 283 10.82 -0.21 2.90
C THR A 283 9.52 -1.02 2.96
N LEU A 284 8.42 -0.40 2.60
CA LEU A 284 7.10 -1.00 2.46
C LEU A 284 6.58 -0.61 1.09
N GLN A 285 6.34 -1.60 0.25
CA GLN A 285 6.04 -1.41 -1.16
C GLN A 285 4.79 -2.21 -1.53
N GLN A 286 3.95 -1.64 -2.40
CA GLN A 286 2.83 -2.33 -3.00
C GLN A 286 2.69 -1.89 -4.46
N GLY A 287 2.42 -2.84 -5.32
CA GLY A 287 1.99 -2.59 -6.69
C GLY A 287 0.72 -3.37 -7.00
N ILE A 288 -0.17 -2.78 -7.77
CA ILE A 288 -1.44 -3.37 -8.15
C ILE A 288 -1.53 -3.40 -9.68
N TRP A 289 -1.88 -4.55 -10.22
CA TRP A 289 -2.31 -4.72 -11.59
C TRP A 289 -3.80 -5.01 -11.63
N LYS A 290 -4.50 -4.36 -12.55
CA LYS A 290 -5.94 -4.55 -12.76
C LYS A 290 -6.24 -4.84 -14.21
N LYS A 291 -7.21 -5.74 -14.44
CA LYS A 291 -7.80 -6.01 -15.75
C LYS A 291 -9.31 -6.04 -15.59
N THR A 292 -10.02 -5.25 -16.41
CA THR A 292 -11.48 -5.29 -16.46
C THR A 292 -11.96 -6.52 -17.25
N ALA A 293 -13.16 -7.02 -16.95
CA ALA A 293 -13.76 -8.17 -17.62
C ALA A 293 -13.83 -8.03 -19.14
N ASN A 294 -14.06 -6.80 -19.63
CA ASN A 294 -14.18 -6.44 -21.04
C ASN A 294 -12.91 -5.77 -21.61
N GLY A 295 -11.83 -5.72 -20.86
CA GLY A 295 -10.57 -5.06 -21.26
C GLY A 295 -9.69 -5.94 -22.12
N GLY A 296 -8.89 -5.28 -22.99
CA GLY A 296 -8.04 -5.93 -24.00
C GLY A 296 -6.93 -6.85 -23.45
N SER A 297 -6.10 -7.33 -24.36
CA SER A 297 -5.22 -8.50 -24.29
C SER A 297 -3.95 -8.39 -23.44
N ASP A 298 -3.79 -7.37 -22.61
CA ASP A 298 -2.55 -7.18 -21.84
C ASP A 298 -2.50 -8.11 -20.61
N LEU A 299 -2.28 -9.40 -20.85
CA LEU A 299 -2.13 -10.41 -19.80
C LEU A 299 -0.75 -10.31 -19.15
N LEU A 300 -0.69 -10.53 -17.82
CA LEU A 300 0.56 -10.62 -17.07
C LEU A 300 1.27 -11.97 -17.23
N TRP A 301 0.63 -12.91 -17.84
CA TRP A 301 1.15 -14.27 -18.02
C TRP A 301 1.12 -14.70 -19.49
N ASN A 302 1.90 -15.70 -19.83
CA ASN A 302 1.82 -16.35 -21.11
C ASN A 302 0.66 -17.38 -21.06
N GLU A 303 -0.21 -17.39 -22.05
CA GLU A 303 -1.37 -18.30 -22.08
C GLU A 303 -0.97 -19.78 -22.12
N LYS A 304 0.18 -20.10 -22.72
CA LYS A 304 0.69 -21.48 -22.77
C LYS A 304 1.30 -21.94 -21.45
N GLU A 305 1.90 -21.00 -20.71
CA GLU A 305 2.53 -21.22 -19.41
C GLU A 305 2.09 -20.11 -18.45
N PRO A 306 0.98 -20.31 -17.72
CA PRO A 306 0.37 -19.26 -16.91
C PRO A 306 1.12 -19.03 -15.60
N TYR A 307 2.31 -18.46 -15.70
CA TYR A 307 3.12 -18.03 -14.58
C TYR A 307 3.37 -16.53 -14.63
N ILE A 308 3.51 -15.93 -13.48
CA ILE A 308 4.15 -14.62 -13.31
C ILE A 308 5.51 -14.82 -12.65
N TYR A 309 6.47 -14.00 -13.02
CA TYR A 309 7.83 -14.05 -12.47
C TYR A 309 8.04 -12.78 -11.63
N VAL A 310 8.29 -12.96 -10.34
CA VAL A 310 8.58 -11.85 -9.42
C VAL A 310 10.06 -11.88 -9.09
N LEU A 311 10.77 -10.87 -9.53
CA LEU A 311 12.19 -10.68 -9.26
C LEU A 311 12.33 -9.78 -8.04
N ILE A 312 13.01 -10.25 -7.00
CA ILE A 312 13.46 -9.43 -5.87
C ILE A 312 14.94 -9.17 -6.03
N THR A 313 15.30 -7.91 -6.03
CA THR A 313 16.70 -7.48 -6.10
C THR A 313 16.92 -6.28 -5.19
N GLY A 314 18.17 -5.91 -4.98
CA GLY A 314 18.52 -4.81 -4.09
C GLY A 314 19.84 -4.15 -4.46
N LYS A 315 20.06 -3.00 -3.84
CA LYS A 315 21.29 -2.23 -3.97
C LYS A 315 21.79 -1.79 -2.60
N GLU A 316 23.07 -2.00 -2.35
CA GLU A 316 23.74 -1.40 -1.21
C GLU A 316 23.96 0.09 -1.48
N LYS A 317 23.50 0.97 -0.61
CA LYS A 317 23.71 2.41 -0.74
C LYS A 317 25.00 2.87 -0.08
N PHE A 318 25.35 2.22 1.00
CA PHE A 318 26.63 2.45 1.68
C PHE A 318 26.97 1.25 2.57
N LYS A 319 28.25 0.96 2.61
CA LYS A 319 28.79 -0.15 3.38
C LYS A 319 28.61 0.10 4.88
N TYR A 320 27.96 -0.83 5.55
CA TYR A 320 27.71 -0.76 7.00
C TYR A 320 28.75 -1.58 7.79
N ALA A 321 29.13 -2.72 7.26
CA ALA A 321 30.11 -3.64 7.86
C ALA A 321 31.12 -4.11 6.80
N GLU A 322 32.22 -4.70 7.23
CA GLU A 322 33.21 -5.30 6.32
C GLU A 322 32.64 -6.50 5.56
N GLN A 323 31.76 -7.26 6.22
CA GLN A 323 31.06 -8.39 5.61
C GLN A 323 29.65 -7.94 5.17
N GLU A 324 29.19 -8.51 4.06
CA GLU A 324 27.83 -8.33 3.58
C GLU A 324 26.82 -8.91 4.57
N ILE A 325 25.82 -8.10 4.96
CA ILE A 325 24.72 -8.55 5.79
C ILE A 325 23.52 -8.78 4.88
N PRO A 326 23.05 -10.05 4.74
CA PRO A 326 21.85 -10.34 3.99
C PRO A 326 20.64 -9.60 4.56
N GLN A 327 19.75 -9.15 3.69
CA GLN A 327 18.56 -8.41 4.06
C GLN A 327 17.35 -9.32 4.16
N ASP A 328 16.80 -9.42 5.38
CA ASP A 328 15.50 -10.09 5.59
C ASP A 328 14.37 -9.31 4.91
N TYR A 329 13.49 -10.02 4.24
CA TYR A 329 12.30 -9.44 3.62
C TYR A 329 11.13 -10.42 3.64
N ALA A 330 9.92 -9.89 3.40
CA ALA A 330 8.73 -10.68 3.15
C ALA A 330 8.05 -10.19 1.87
N LEU A 331 7.54 -11.14 1.10
CA LEU A 331 6.79 -10.94 -0.14
C LEU A 331 5.40 -11.51 0.02
N ALA A 332 4.37 -10.77 -0.41
CA ALA A 332 3.02 -11.31 -0.53
C ALA A 332 2.44 -11.00 -1.92
N VAL A 333 1.75 -11.98 -2.48
CA VAL A 333 1.11 -11.90 -3.80
C VAL A 333 -0.33 -12.38 -3.67
N THR A 334 -1.28 -11.50 -3.98
CA THR A 334 -2.70 -11.80 -3.93
C THR A 334 -3.30 -11.76 -5.32
N PHE A 335 -3.95 -12.84 -5.72
CA PHE A 335 -4.84 -12.92 -6.86
C PHE A 335 -6.26 -12.74 -6.36
N SER A 336 -7.01 -11.82 -6.92
CA SER A 336 -8.42 -11.62 -6.58
C SER A 336 -9.22 -11.19 -7.80
N TYR A 337 -10.50 -11.51 -7.82
CA TYR A 337 -11.42 -11.05 -8.84
C TYR A 337 -12.72 -10.54 -8.21
N GLU A 338 -13.34 -9.59 -8.89
CA GLU A 338 -14.63 -9.02 -8.52
C GLU A 338 -15.65 -9.52 -9.55
N SER A 339 -16.59 -10.34 -9.14
CA SER A 339 -17.72 -10.80 -9.94
C SER A 339 -18.92 -9.92 -9.67
N GLU A 340 -19.70 -9.57 -10.70
CA GLU A 340 -21.02 -8.97 -10.54
C GLU A 340 -22.05 -9.97 -10.02
N GLU A 341 -21.74 -11.27 -10.12
CA GLU A 341 -22.53 -12.35 -9.57
C GLU A 341 -21.80 -12.96 -8.37
N ASP A 342 -22.49 -13.17 -7.28
CA ASP A 342 -22.01 -13.93 -6.11
C ASP A 342 -21.86 -15.42 -6.48
N ILE A 343 -20.92 -15.75 -7.34
CA ILE A 343 -20.58 -17.11 -7.67
C ILE A 343 -19.73 -17.67 -6.53
N LYS A 344 -20.39 -18.36 -5.62
CA LYS A 344 -19.72 -19.18 -4.63
C LYS A 344 -19.06 -20.36 -5.37
N LEU A 345 -17.75 -20.28 -5.54
CA LEU A 345 -16.95 -21.43 -5.96
C LEU A 345 -16.66 -22.28 -4.72
N TYR A 346 -17.24 -23.46 -4.67
CA TYR A 346 -16.94 -24.51 -3.69
C TYR A 346 -15.69 -25.28 -4.12
#